data_30ec8e7237872395479fb6c7f4ddb550
#
_entry.id   30ec8e7237872395479fb6c7f4ddb550
#
_cell.length_a   1.000
_cell.length_b   1.000
_cell.length_c   1.000
_cell.angle_alpha   90.00
_cell.angle_beta   90.00
_cell.angle_gamma   90.00
#
_symmetry.space_group_name_H-M   'P 1'
#
loop_
_entity.id
_entity.type
_entity.pdbx_description
1 polymer ?
#
loop_
_entity_poly.entity_id
_entity_poly.type
_entity_poly.pdbx_seq_one_letter_code
_entity_poly.pdbx_strand_id
1 'polypeptide(L)'
;IGQPMVVAHHPGVGPDAAKRPRVLYYGHYDVQPADPIELWTSPPFEPSIVDGPRGKRVVARGAVDDKGQVMGIVESLRAWHAVAGGPPCPVTLMIEGEEESGSKSLEPFMHEAKARLAADVCIVSDTGMWDIKTPAITTRLRGLVYMEVTVHGPTRDLHSGMYGGAVANPINVLASIIAELHDEDRRVTIPGFYEGVSELSPQVRSQWDALGFNDAEFLGDIGLKDGLGERGRSTLERTWSRPTCDVNGIFGGYTGKGAKTVIAAHATAKVSFRLVSRQNPEKIAAAFAEFVQARLPSGCRAVFETHGVNPAIEVSEHSRYLTAASR
;
A
#
# COMPACT_ATOMS: atom_id res chain seq x y z
N ILE A 1 17.62 18.10 -7.27
CA ILE A 1 16.45 18.45 -6.45
C ILE A 1 15.89 17.13 -5.94
N GLY A 2 15.74 16.97 -4.64
CA GLY A 2 15.38 15.72 -4.01
C GLY A 2 16.55 15.08 -3.26
N GLN A 3 16.30 13.90 -2.67
CA GLN A 3 17.33 13.16 -1.95
C GLN A 3 18.25 12.41 -2.92
N PRO A 4 19.53 12.18 -2.56
CA PRO A 4 20.47 11.49 -3.43
C PRO A 4 20.02 10.08 -3.82
N MET A 5 20.11 9.72 -5.09
CA MET A 5 20.02 8.35 -5.59
C MET A 5 21.40 7.70 -5.55
N VAL A 6 21.53 6.55 -4.91
CA VAL A 6 22.76 5.77 -4.90
C VAL A 6 22.69 4.69 -5.97
N VAL A 7 23.61 4.74 -6.94
CA VAL A 7 23.69 3.71 -7.99
C VAL A 7 25.08 3.09 -7.99
N ALA A 8 25.12 1.77 -7.81
CA ALA A 8 26.34 0.98 -7.89
C ALA A 8 26.18 -0.12 -8.96
N HIS A 9 27.24 -0.40 -9.71
CA HIS A 9 27.22 -1.38 -10.79
C HIS A 9 28.41 -2.34 -10.69
N HIS A 10 28.13 -3.61 -10.90
CA HIS A 10 29.12 -4.66 -11.05
C HIS A 10 28.87 -5.43 -12.36
N PRO A 11 29.87 -5.58 -13.24
CA PRO A 11 29.67 -6.21 -14.57
C PRO A 11 29.48 -7.73 -14.52
N GLY A 12 29.61 -8.34 -13.35
CA GLY A 12 29.66 -9.79 -13.18
C GLY A 12 31.08 -10.34 -13.36
N VAL A 13 31.30 -11.59 -12.94
CA VAL A 13 32.58 -12.29 -13.09
C VAL A 13 32.41 -13.58 -13.90
N GLY A 14 33.48 -13.96 -14.59
CA GLY A 14 33.54 -15.16 -15.45
C GLY A 14 33.26 -14.87 -16.93
N PRO A 15 33.63 -15.82 -17.83
CA PRO A 15 33.64 -15.61 -19.28
C PRO A 15 32.24 -15.39 -19.88
N ASP A 16 31.18 -15.86 -19.24
CA ASP A 16 29.81 -15.73 -19.71
C ASP A 16 28.97 -14.71 -18.93
N ALA A 17 29.58 -13.96 -18.02
CA ALA A 17 28.84 -13.00 -17.18
C ALA A 17 28.01 -12.02 -18.02
N ALA A 18 28.58 -11.44 -19.07
CA ALA A 18 27.92 -10.47 -19.94
C ALA A 18 26.74 -11.06 -20.76
N LYS A 19 26.67 -12.39 -20.90
CA LYS A 19 25.58 -13.09 -21.60
C LYS A 19 24.41 -13.44 -20.68
N ARG A 20 24.61 -13.31 -19.36
CA ARG A 20 23.59 -13.60 -18.36
C ARG A 20 22.64 -12.43 -18.18
N PRO A 21 21.42 -12.67 -17.65
CA PRO A 21 20.49 -11.59 -17.37
C PRO A 21 21.09 -10.52 -16.48
N ARG A 22 20.85 -9.26 -16.83
CA ARG A 22 21.21 -8.10 -16.00
C ARG A 22 20.17 -7.95 -14.91
N VAL A 23 20.62 -7.87 -13.67
CA VAL A 23 19.78 -7.72 -12.50
C VAL A 23 19.86 -6.28 -12.03
N LEU A 24 18.70 -5.61 -11.92
CA LEU A 24 18.55 -4.37 -11.19
C LEU A 24 17.99 -4.70 -9.82
N TYR A 25 18.61 -4.16 -8.80
CA TYR A 25 18.11 -4.23 -7.44
C TYR A 25 17.66 -2.85 -6.97
N TYR A 26 16.43 -2.77 -6.49
CA TYR A 26 15.85 -1.55 -5.95
C TYR A 26 15.61 -1.70 -4.44
N GLY A 27 15.90 -0.63 -3.69
CA GLY A 27 15.57 -0.45 -2.30
C GLY A 27 15.60 1.02 -1.92
N HIS A 28 15.27 1.35 -0.66
CA HIS A 28 15.33 2.71 -0.16
C HIS A 28 16.06 2.84 1.18
N TYR A 29 16.54 4.05 1.47
CA TYR A 29 17.27 4.31 2.72
C TYR A 29 16.59 5.34 3.62
N ASP A 30 15.59 6.04 3.15
CA ASP A 30 14.76 6.90 3.99
C ASP A 30 13.82 6.07 4.87
N VAL A 31 13.15 6.72 5.79
CA VAL A 31 12.31 6.07 6.78
C VAL A 31 11.17 6.98 7.19
N GLN A 32 10.05 6.42 7.60
CA GLN A 32 8.93 7.15 8.18
C GLN A 32 9.34 7.88 9.47
N PRO A 33 8.67 9.00 9.82
CA PRO A 33 8.77 9.62 11.14
C PRO A 33 8.58 8.58 12.25
N ALA A 34 9.28 8.78 13.37
CA ALA A 34 9.20 7.86 14.51
C ALA A 34 8.05 8.20 15.49
N ASP A 35 7.24 9.20 15.19
CA ASP A 35 6.13 9.62 16.04
C ASP A 35 5.02 8.54 16.13
N PRO A 36 4.40 8.39 17.31
CA PRO A 36 4.70 9.09 18.56
C PRO A 36 5.91 8.45 19.31
N ILE A 37 6.89 9.27 19.63
CA ILE A 37 8.19 8.82 20.24
C ILE A 37 7.98 8.10 21.59
N GLU A 38 6.99 8.53 22.36
CA GLU A 38 6.68 7.98 23.68
C GLU A 38 6.20 6.52 23.68
N LEU A 39 5.82 5.98 22.53
CA LEU A 39 5.43 4.57 22.39
C LEU A 39 6.61 3.63 22.13
N TRP A 40 7.78 4.17 21.88
CA TRP A 40 8.97 3.35 21.66
C TRP A 40 9.55 2.86 22.99
N THR A 41 9.93 1.57 23.02
CA THR A 41 10.60 0.97 24.20
C THR A 41 12.10 1.25 24.24
N SER A 42 12.68 1.71 23.13
CA SER A 42 14.07 2.17 23.00
C SER A 42 14.11 3.33 22.03
N PRO A 43 15.12 4.21 22.03
CA PRO A 43 15.23 5.31 21.08
C PRO A 43 15.15 4.79 19.64
N PRO A 44 14.24 5.31 18.80
CA PRO A 44 13.94 4.74 17.48
C PRO A 44 15.13 4.76 16.51
N PHE A 45 16.08 5.67 16.68
CA PHE A 45 17.27 5.81 15.82
C PHE A 45 18.56 5.27 16.46
N GLU A 46 18.44 4.58 17.60
CA GLU A 46 19.53 3.87 18.27
C GLU A 46 19.26 2.36 18.22
N PRO A 47 19.76 1.63 17.18
CA PRO A 47 19.46 0.23 17.00
C PRO A 47 19.85 -0.62 18.21
N SER A 48 18.93 -1.40 18.72
CA SER A 48 19.15 -2.32 19.83
C SER A 48 18.83 -3.77 19.46
N ILE A 49 19.62 -4.72 19.98
CA ILE A 49 19.35 -6.14 19.83
C ILE A 49 18.62 -6.61 21.08
N VAL A 50 17.41 -7.10 20.90
CA VAL A 50 16.57 -7.59 22.00
C VAL A 50 16.17 -9.05 21.76
N ASP A 51 15.90 -9.77 22.84
CA ASP A 51 15.33 -11.11 22.75
C ASP A 51 13.84 -11.02 22.36
N GLY A 52 13.42 -11.87 21.48
CA GLY A 52 12.03 -11.97 21.02
C GLY A 52 11.56 -13.43 21.06
N PRO A 53 10.27 -13.67 20.88
CA PRO A 53 9.69 -15.03 20.95
C PRO A 53 10.25 -15.99 19.90
N ARG A 54 10.86 -15.45 18.83
CA ARG A 54 11.44 -16.22 17.72
C ARG A 54 12.97 -16.08 17.63
N GLY A 55 13.64 -15.59 18.69
CA GLY A 55 15.07 -15.34 18.72
C GLY A 55 15.39 -13.83 18.82
N LYS A 56 16.66 -13.50 18.64
CA LYS A 56 17.12 -12.10 18.70
C LYS A 56 16.60 -11.31 17.51
N ARG A 57 16.20 -10.06 17.77
CA ARG A 57 15.73 -9.11 16.76
C ARG A 57 16.40 -7.74 16.94
N VAL A 58 16.59 -7.04 15.84
CA VAL A 58 16.99 -5.63 15.83
C VAL A 58 15.72 -4.77 15.94
N VAL A 59 15.72 -3.83 16.87
CA VAL A 59 14.64 -2.87 17.06
C VAL A 59 15.17 -1.48 16.77
N ALA A 60 14.68 -0.86 15.71
CA ALA A 60 14.93 0.53 15.33
C ALA A 60 13.97 0.95 14.22
N ARG A 61 13.76 2.25 14.02
CA ARG A 61 13.09 2.77 12.82
C ARG A 61 13.92 2.43 11.58
N GLY A 62 13.29 1.90 10.52
CA GLY A 62 13.95 1.50 9.29
C GLY A 62 14.65 0.13 9.33
N ALA A 63 14.58 -0.61 10.45
CA ALA A 63 15.21 -1.92 10.55
C ALA A 63 14.61 -2.98 9.63
N VAL A 64 13.31 -2.90 9.35
CA VAL A 64 12.57 -3.82 8.46
C VAL A 64 11.97 -3.13 7.22
N ASP A 65 12.13 -1.81 7.13
CA ASP A 65 11.55 -0.96 6.10
C ASP A 65 12.53 0.20 5.86
N ASP A 66 13.48 0.10 4.89
CA ASP A 66 13.86 -1.08 4.05
C ASP A 66 15.33 -1.45 4.28
N LYS A 67 16.01 -0.85 5.31
CA LYS A 67 17.46 -1.01 5.55
C LYS A 67 17.88 -2.47 5.76
N GLY A 68 17.02 -3.30 6.39
CA GLY A 68 17.30 -4.71 6.61
C GLY A 68 17.39 -5.48 5.31
N GLN A 69 16.47 -5.25 4.40
CA GLN A 69 16.41 -5.88 3.08
C GLN A 69 17.55 -5.39 2.18
N VAL A 70 17.81 -4.07 2.17
CA VAL A 70 18.98 -3.49 1.47
C VAL A 70 20.28 -4.12 1.96
N MET A 71 20.45 -4.27 3.28
CA MET A 71 21.64 -4.93 3.84
C MET A 71 21.71 -6.40 3.47
N GLY A 72 20.60 -7.12 3.39
CA GLY A 72 20.58 -8.52 2.91
C GLY A 72 21.19 -8.66 1.51
N ILE A 73 20.92 -7.70 0.62
CA ILE A 73 21.52 -7.69 -0.71
C ILE A 73 22.99 -7.30 -0.70
N VAL A 74 23.36 -6.29 0.07
CA VAL A 74 24.76 -5.89 0.21
C VAL A 74 25.59 -7.07 0.73
N GLU A 75 25.12 -7.79 1.74
CA GLU A 75 25.79 -8.97 2.27
C GLU A 75 25.84 -10.14 1.27
N SER A 76 24.79 -10.31 0.46
CA SER A 76 24.80 -11.28 -0.63
C SER A 76 25.91 -10.98 -1.65
N LEU A 77 26.07 -9.71 -2.05
CA LEU A 77 27.12 -9.28 -2.96
C LEU A 77 28.53 -9.43 -2.32
N ARG A 78 28.66 -9.15 -1.02
CA ARG A 78 29.91 -9.38 -0.27
C ARG A 78 30.27 -10.86 -0.22
N ALA A 79 29.30 -11.72 0.00
CA ALA A 79 29.50 -13.17 -0.04
C ALA A 79 29.94 -13.66 -1.43
N TRP A 80 29.29 -13.18 -2.49
CA TRP A 80 29.70 -13.48 -3.87
C TRP A 80 31.13 -13.01 -4.15
N HIS A 81 31.49 -11.82 -3.68
CA HIS A 81 32.84 -11.29 -3.84
C HIS A 81 33.88 -12.17 -3.12
N ALA A 82 33.57 -12.57 -1.87
CA ALA A 82 34.49 -13.38 -1.08
C ALA A 82 34.70 -14.79 -1.66
N VAL A 83 33.63 -15.41 -2.23
CA VAL A 83 33.68 -16.81 -2.70
C VAL A 83 34.09 -16.94 -4.16
N ALA A 84 33.69 -15.97 -5.01
CA ALA A 84 33.85 -16.07 -6.47
C ALA A 84 34.46 -14.82 -7.12
N GLY A 85 34.88 -13.83 -6.33
CA GLY A 85 35.40 -12.55 -6.82
C GLY A 85 34.32 -11.58 -7.32
N GLY A 86 33.04 -11.95 -7.24
CA GLY A 86 31.90 -11.15 -7.64
C GLY A 86 30.69 -11.97 -8.08
N PRO A 87 29.54 -11.33 -8.33
CA PRO A 87 28.36 -12.00 -8.80
C PRO A 87 28.54 -12.59 -10.20
N PRO A 88 27.84 -13.69 -10.55
CA PRO A 88 28.02 -14.37 -11.84
C PRO A 88 27.33 -13.66 -13.02
N CYS A 89 26.64 -12.56 -12.81
CA CYS A 89 25.91 -11.78 -13.80
C CYS A 89 26.05 -10.28 -13.52
N PRO A 90 25.76 -9.41 -14.48
CA PRO A 90 25.73 -7.97 -14.21
C PRO A 90 24.66 -7.60 -13.20
N VAL A 91 25.04 -6.84 -12.17
CA VAL A 91 24.15 -6.37 -11.11
C VAL A 91 24.26 -4.85 -10.99
N THR A 92 23.12 -4.18 -10.95
CA THR A 92 23.02 -2.75 -10.62
C THR A 92 22.19 -2.62 -9.36
N LEU A 93 22.70 -1.89 -8.37
CA LEU A 93 21.93 -1.43 -7.21
C LEU A 93 21.42 -0.02 -7.52
N MET A 94 20.18 0.25 -7.23
CA MET A 94 19.57 1.57 -7.18
C MET A 94 18.86 1.71 -5.85
N ILE A 95 19.30 2.66 -5.02
CA ILE A 95 18.75 2.87 -3.68
C ILE A 95 18.36 4.34 -3.58
N GLU A 96 17.08 4.60 -3.33
CA GLU A 96 16.52 5.95 -3.21
C GLU A 96 16.36 6.42 -1.77
N GLY A 97 16.08 7.72 -1.61
CA GLY A 97 15.89 8.37 -0.30
C GLY A 97 14.60 9.16 -0.19
N GLU A 98 13.58 8.85 -1.00
CA GLU A 98 12.27 9.52 -1.01
C GLU A 98 11.09 8.55 -1.12
N GLU A 99 11.28 7.25 -0.93
CA GLU A 99 10.21 6.25 -1.05
C GLU A 99 9.07 6.60 -0.10
N GLU A 100 9.38 6.83 1.15
CA GLU A 100 8.47 7.12 2.24
C GLU A 100 7.78 8.50 2.14
N SER A 101 8.20 9.31 1.19
CA SER A 101 7.61 10.63 0.86
C SER A 101 7.01 10.71 -0.54
N GLY A 102 6.89 9.55 -1.22
CA GLY A 102 6.22 9.39 -2.51
C GLY A 102 7.11 9.53 -3.73
N SER A 103 8.43 9.29 -3.59
CA SER A 103 9.40 9.07 -4.69
C SER A 103 9.36 10.12 -5.81
N LYS A 104 9.19 11.39 -5.51
CA LYS A 104 9.00 12.46 -6.52
C LYS A 104 10.15 12.57 -7.50
N SER A 105 11.37 12.23 -7.08
CA SER A 105 12.58 12.29 -7.90
C SER A 105 12.87 10.97 -8.64
N LEU A 106 12.18 9.88 -8.32
CA LEU A 106 12.46 8.56 -8.88
C LEU A 106 12.18 8.50 -10.39
N GLU A 107 10.99 8.88 -10.82
CA GLU A 107 10.62 8.81 -12.24
C GLU A 107 11.50 9.70 -13.14
N PRO A 108 11.74 10.99 -12.81
CA PRO A 108 12.70 11.81 -13.55
C PRO A 108 14.11 11.20 -13.61
N PHE A 109 14.59 10.67 -12.48
CA PHE A 109 15.89 10.00 -12.42
C PHE A 109 15.96 8.75 -13.30
N MET A 110 14.93 7.92 -13.28
CA MET A 110 14.85 6.71 -14.12
C MET A 110 14.88 7.06 -15.62
N HIS A 111 14.24 8.15 -16.02
CA HIS A 111 14.31 8.64 -17.40
C HIS A 111 15.71 9.08 -17.79
N GLU A 112 16.38 9.86 -16.94
CA GLU A 112 17.76 10.33 -17.17
C GLU A 112 18.75 9.16 -17.16
N ALA A 113 18.64 8.26 -16.19
CA ALA A 113 19.56 7.15 -15.97
C ALA A 113 19.20 5.88 -16.77
N LYS A 114 18.24 5.92 -17.70
CA LYS A 114 17.66 4.76 -18.38
C LYS A 114 18.69 3.75 -18.89
N ALA A 115 19.77 4.22 -19.50
CA ALA A 115 20.83 3.35 -20.03
C ALA A 115 21.61 2.64 -18.90
N ARG A 116 21.82 3.30 -17.78
CA ARG A 116 22.53 2.76 -16.60
C ARG A 116 21.70 1.75 -15.83
N LEU A 117 20.39 1.95 -15.82
CA LEU A 117 19.41 1.12 -15.08
C LEU A 117 18.82 -0.01 -15.95
N ALA A 118 19.20 -0.09 -17.23
CA ALA A 118 18.69 -1.10 -18.14
C ALA A 118 18.97 -2.51 -17.60
N ALA A 119 17.93 -3.30 -17.36
CA ALA A 119 17.98 -4.63 -16.78
C ALA A 119 16.99 -5.57 -17.44
N ASP A 120 17.21 -6.88 -17.27
CA ASP A 120 16.30 -7.93 -17.74
C ASP A 120 15.32 -8.37 -16.65
N VAL A 121 15.67 -8.08 -15.39
CA VAL A 121 14.83 -8.30 -14.21
C VAL A 121 15.14 -7.26 -13.15
N CYS A 122 14.10 -6.74 -12.51
CA CYS A 122 14.21 -5.91 -11.32
C CYS A 122 13.77 -6.72 -10.09
N ILE A 123 14.57 -6.68 -9.04
CA ILE A 123 14.27 -7.24 -7.73
C ILE A 123 13.96 -6.07 -6.79
N VAL A 124 12.75 -6.05 -6.26
CA VAL A 124 12.31 -5.14 -5.21
C VAL A 124 12.12 -5.98 -3.96
N SER A 125 12.83 -5.68 -2.88
CA SER A 125 12.84 -6.51 -1.67
C SER A 125 12.18 -5.86 -0.46
N ASP A 126 11.46 -4.80 -0.67
CA ASP A 126 10.66 -4.11 0.35
C ASP A 126 9.43 -4.96 0.72
N THR A 127 9.69 -6.16 1.22
CA THR A 127 8.71 -7.19 1.56
C THR A 127 9.23 -8.04 2.73
N GLY A 128 8.33 -8.87 3.30
CA GLY A 128 8.67 -9.82 4.35
C GLY A 128 8.61 -11.27 3.90
N MET A 129 9.13 -12.17 4.73
CA MET A 129 8.86 -13.60 4.67
C MET A 129 7.47 -13.89 5.26
N TRP A 130 6.87 -15.03 4.90
CA TRP A 130 5.64 -15.48 5.55
C TRP A 130 5.84 -15.71 7.05
N ASP A 131 6.87 -16.47 7.38
CA ASP A 131 7.37 -16.67 8.74
C ASP A 131 8.87 -16.99 8.70
N ILE A 132 9.47 -17.29 9.87
CA ILE A 132 10.92 -17.57 9.96
C ILE A 132 11.37 -18.85 9.24
N LYS A 133 10.46 -19.72 8.81
CA LYS A 133 10.76 -21.01 8.17
C LYS A 133 10.25 -21.06 6.74
N THR A 134 9.29 -20.20 6.40
CA THR A 134 8.61 -20.21 5.10
C THR A 134 9.03 -18.98 4.30
N PRO A 135 10.02 -19.09 3.41
CA PRO A 135 10.38 -18.01 2.52
C PRO A 135 9.20 -17.70 1.58
N ALA A 136 9.06 -16.43 1.24
CA ALA A 136 7.99 -15.97 0.37
C ALA A 136 8.54 -15.07 -0.73
N ILE A 137 7.91 -15.12 -1.90
CA ILE A 137 8.17 -14.20 -3.01
C ILE A 137 6.85 -13.49 -3.30
N THR A 138 6.83 -12.18 -3.10
CA THR A 138 5.67 -11.35 -3.42
C THR A 138 5.55 -11.22 -4.94
N THR A 139 4.46 -11.73 -5.50
CA THR A 139 4.20 -11.71 -6.95
C THR A 139 3.16 -10.69 -7.35
N ARG A 140 2.48 -10.06 -6.38
CA ARG A 140 1.42 -9.09 -6.62
C ARG A 140 1.49 -7.98 -5.59
N LEU A 141 1.34 -6.73 -6.04
CA LEU A 141 1.16 -5.56 -5.20
C LEU A 141 -0.18 -4.92 -5.53
N ARG A 142 -0.93 -4.56 -4.49
CA ARG A 142 -2.21 -3.87 -4.68
C ARG A 142 -1.98 -2.44 -5.12
N GLY A 143 -2.77 -1.99 -6.09
CA GLY A 143 -2.85 -0.59 -6.46
C GLY A 143 -3.54 0.25 -5.38
N LEU A 144 -3.52 1.55 -5.57
CA LEU A 144 -4.13 2.52 -4.67
C LEU A 144 -4.84 3.62 -5.47
N VAL A 145 -6.09 3.89 -5.11
CA VAL A 145 -6.72 5.19 -5.37
C VAL A 145 -7.02 5.81 -4.03
N TYR A 146 -6.56 7.04 -3.80
CA TYR A 146 -6.81 7.78 -2.57
C TYR A 146 -7.41 9.12 -2.90
N MET A 147 -8.65 9.33 -2.44
CA MET A 147 -9.42 10.53 -2.74
C MET A 147 -9.96 11.17 -1.47
N GLU A 148 -10.09 12.47 -1.51
CA GLU A 148 -10.84 13.24 -0.54
C GLU A 148 -12.08 13.81 -1.22
N VAL A 149 -13.22 13.74 -0.56
CA VAL A 149 -14.47 14.34 -1.00
C VAL A 149 -15.00 15.28 0.06
N THR A 150 -15.27 16.53 -0.34
CA THR A 150 -15.94 17.53 0.49
C THR A 150 -17.32 17.82 -0.05
N VAL A 151 -18.34 17.48 0.73
CA VAL A 151 -19.72 17.86 0.46
C VAL A 151 -19.99 19.23 1.06
N HIS A 152 -20.34 20.17 0.22
CA HIS A 152 -20.76 21.53 0.61
C HIS A 152 -22.28 21.64 0.55
N GLY A 153 -22.87 22.29 1.54
CA GLY A 153 -24.28 22.65 1.60
C GLY A 153 -24.47 24.16 1.68
N PRO A 154 -24.95 24.72 2.83
CA PRO A 154 -25.16 26.14 2.97
C PRO A 154 -23.85 26.94 2.89
N THR A 155 -23.93 28.23 2.60
CA THR A 155 -22.76 29.10 2.43
C THR A 155 -21.99 29.39 3.73
N ARG A 156 -22.58 29.06 4.88
CA ARG A 156 -22.02 29.22 6.22
C ARG A 156 -22.66 28.24 7.18
N ASP A 157 -22.06 28.05 8.34
CA ASP A 157 -22.68 27.28 9.43
C ASP A 157 -24.00 27.93 9.87
N LEU A 158 -25.01 27.08 10.12
CA LEU A 158 -26.36 27.53 10.49
C LEU A 158 -26.74 27.00 11.88
N HIS A 159 -27.67 27.68 12.54
CA HIS A 159 -28.25 27.19 13.78
C HIS A 159 -29.26 26.06 13.48
N SER A 160 -29.03 24.85 14.01
CA SER A 160 -29.87 23.68 13.71
C SER A 160 -31.32 23.81 14.21
N GLY A 161 -31.55 24.56 15.29
CA GLY A 161 -32.89 24.83 15.79
C GLY A 161 -33.72 25.79 14.90
N MET A 162 -33.06 26.51 13.99
CA MET A 162 -33.76 27.44 13.05
C MET A 162 -33.89 26.82 11.64
N TYR A 163 -32.89 26.03 11.21
CA TYR A 163 -32.81 25.52 9.83
C TYR A 163 -32.92 24.01 9.74
N GLY A 164 -32.92 23.29 10.89
CA GLY A 164 -33.07 21.83 10.91
C GLY A 164 -34.40 21.40 10.28
N GLY A 165 -34.35 20.43 9.39
CA GLY A 165 -35.49 19.98 8.60
C GLY A 165 -35.81 20.80 7.35
N ALA A 166 -35.20 21.99 7.21
CA ALA A 166 -35.44 22.86 6.04
C ALA A 166 -34.30 22.80 5.02
N VAL A 167 -33.08 22.42 5.45
CA VAL A 167 -31.90 22.33 4.58
C VAL A 167 -31.19 20.99 4.75
N ALA A 168 -30.48 20.57 3.72
CA ALA A 168 -29.61 19.40 3.81
C ALA A 168 -28.43 19.70 4.76
N ASN A 169 -28.13 18.75 5.64
CA ASN A 169 -26.93 18.80 6.48
C ASN A 169 -25.81 18.01 5.78
N PRO A 170 -24.70 18.65 5.39
CA PRO A 170 -23.61 17.98 4.70
C PRO A 170 -23.05 16.76 5.41
N ILE A 171 -23.05 16.74 6.75
CA ILE A 171 -22.60 15.58 7.53
C ILE A 171 -23.56 14.39 7.30
N ASN A 172 -24.85 14.62 7.35
CA ASN A 172 -25.86 13.55 7.14
C ASN A 172 -25.78 13.05 5.69
N VAL A 173 -25.67 13.95 4.72
CA VAL A 173 -25.51 13.59 3.30
C VAL A 173 -24.28 12.73 3.09
N LEU A 174 -23.12 13.17 3.58
CA LEU A 174 -21.87 12.43 3.45
C LEU A 174 -21.93 11.07 4.16
N ALA A 175 -22.48 11.02 5.36
CA ALA A 175 -22.64 9.75 6.10
C ALA A 175 -23.52 8.74 5.35
N SER A 176 -24.62 9.20 4.73
CA SER A 176 -25.49 8.35 3.91
C SER A 176 -24.75 7.81 2.67
N ILE A 177 -23.99 8.68 1.98
CA ILE A 177 -23.19 8.27 0.81
C ILE A 177 -22.15 7.21 1.20
N ILE A 178 -21.46 7.41 2.33
CA ILE A 178 -20.46 6.46 2.85
C ILE A 178 -21.12 5.13 3.23
N ALA A 179 -22.29 5.16 3.87
CA ALA A 179 -23.00 3.94 4.25
C ALA A 179 -23.40 3.08 3.04
N GLU A 180 -23.60 3.69 1.88
CA GLU A 180 -23.94 3.01 0.65
C GLU A 180 -22.73 2.46 -0.15
N LEU A 181 -21.48 2.74 0.29
CA LEU A 181 -20.30 2.21 -0.39
C LEU A 181 -20.18 0.69 -0.34
N HIS A 182 -20.87 0.05 0.60
CA HIS A 182 -20.89 -1.41 0.73
C HIS A 182 -22.32 -1.93 0.84
N ASP A 183 -22.58 -3.05 0.18
CA ASP A 183 -23.81 -3.79 0.33
C ASP A 183 -23.81 -4.70 1.59
N GLU A 184 -24.87 -5.49 1.77
CA GLU A 184 -25.03 -6.44 2.88
C GLU A 184 -23.98 -7.58 2.85
N ASP A 185 -23.44 -7.90 1.67
CA ASP A 185 -22.36 -8.85 1.47
C ASP A 185 -20.96 -8.21 1.57
N ARG A 186 -20.92 -6.94 1.97
CA ARG A 186 -19.69 -6.14 2.10
C ARG A 186 -18.93 -5.97 0.78
N ARG A 187 -19.64 -6.08 -0.32
CA ARG A 187 -19.10 -5.75 -1.64
C ARG A 187 -19.20 -4.25 -1.88
N VAL A 188 -18.22 -3.71 -2.55
CA VAL A 188 -18.23 -2.29 -2.95
C VAL A 188 -19.29 -2.07 -4.03
N THR A 189 -20.17 -1.11 -3.83
CA THR A 189 -21.36 -0.87 -4.68
C THR A 189 -21.10 0.10 -5.83
N ILE A 190 -19.90 0.69 -5.91
CA ILE A 190 -19.54 1.61 -7.00
C ILE A 190 -19.63 0.88 -8.33
N PRO A 191 -20.39 1.39 -9.32
CA PRO A 191 -20.52 0.76 -10.62
C PRO A 191 -19.18 0.52 -11.29
N GLY A 192 -18.97 -0.68 -11.86
CA GLY A 192 -17.72 -1.05 -12.53
C GLY A 192 -16.54 -1.35 -11.58
N PHE A 193 -16.72 -1.25 -10.26
CA PHE A 193 -15.62 -1.44 -9.29
C PHE A 193 -14.89 -2.78 -9.45
N TYR A 194 -15.58 -3.83 -9.82
CA TYR A 194 -15.00 -5.17 -9.98
C TYR A 194 -14.54 -5.49 -11.41
N GLU A 195 -14.60 -4.53 -12.33
CA GLU A 195 -14.05 -4.73 -13.68
C GLU A 195 -12.55 -4.99 -13.62
N GLY A 196 -12.09 -6.04 -14.30
CA GLY A 196 -10.68 -6.44 -14.32
C GLY A 196 -10.19 -7.21 -13.09
N VAL A 197 -11.05 -7.46 -12.09
CA VAL A 197 -10.73 -8.31 -10.95
C VAL A 197 -10.73 -9.78 -11.36
N SER A 198 -9.61 -10.46 -11.18
CA SER A 198 -9.47 -11.89 -11.48
C SER A 198 -9.75 -12.74 -10.23
N GLU A 199 -10.36 -13.90 -10.43
CA GLU A 199 -10.43 -14.91 -9.39
C GLU A 199 -9.07 -15.63 -9.24
N LEU A 200 -8.80 -16.15 -8.04
CA LEU A 200 -7.60 -16.94 -7.80
C LEU A 200 -7.64 -18.24 -8.62
N SER A 201 -6.51 -18.58 -9.23
CA SER A 201 -6.35 -19.91 -9.81
C SER A 201 -6.45 -20.99 -8.73
N PRO A 202 -6.93 -22.21 -9.05
CA PRO A 202 -6.97 -23.32 -8.09
C PRO A 202 -5.59 -23.61 -7.48
N GLN A 203 -4.52 -23.43 -8.25
CA GLN A 203 -3.16 -23.63 -7.79
C GLN A 203 -2.78 -22.62 -6.70
N VAL A 204 -3.02 -21.32 -6.92
CA VAL A 204 -2.71 -20.27 -5.94
C VAL A 204 -3.57 -20.44 -4.68
N ARG A 205 -4.85 -20.80 -4.84
CA ARG A 205 -5.73 -21.09 -3.71
C ARG A 205 -5.16 -22.23 -2.85
N SER A 206 -4.76 -23.33 -3.48
CA SER A 206 -4.15 -24.47 -2.77
C SER A 206 -2.85 -24.11 -2.06
N GLN A 207 -2.03 -23.22 -2.66
CA GLN A 207 -0.82 -22.71 -2.00
C GLN A 207 -1.15 -21.90 -0.76
N TRP A 208 -2.17 -21.02 -0.82
CA TRP A 208 -2.59 -20.22 0.32
C TRP A 208 -3.22 -21.06 1.44
N ASP A 209 -4.04 -22.05 1.08
CA ASP A 209 -4.60 -23.01 2.04
C ASP A 209 -3.49 -23.77 2.79
N ALA A 210 -2.38 -24.07 2.10
CA ALA A 210 -1.22 -24.77 2.68
C ALA A 210 -0.39 -23.89 3.64
N LEU A 211 -0.58 -22.55 3.65
CA LEU A 211 0.11 -21.65 4.59
C LEU A 211 -0.32 -21.84 6.05
N GLY A 212 -1.43 -22.53 6.27
CA GLY A 212 -1.95 -22.74 7.64
C GLY A 212 -2.36 -21.43 8.34
N PHE A 213 -2.86 -20.46 7.57
CA PHE A 213 -3.30 -19.18 8.12
C PHE A 213 -4.37 -19.35 9.18
N ASN A 214 -4.20 -18.72 10.33
CA ASN A 214 -5.10 -18.79 11.47
C ASN A 214 -5.81 -17.45 11.67
N ASP A 215 -7.06 -17.35 11.26
CA ASP A 215 -7.89 -16.15 11.42
C ASP A 215 -7.99 -15.71 12.89
N ALA A 216 -8.12 -16.65 13.83
CA ALA A 216 -8.27 -16.32 15.24
C ALA A 216 -7.00 -15.73 15.85
N GLU A 217 -5.84 -16.20 15.41
CA GLU A 217 -4.54 -15.62 15.82
C GLU A 217 -4.36 -14.23 15.21
N PHE A 218 -4.57 -14.11 13.89
CA PHE A 218 -4.44 -12.83 13.18
C PHE A 218 -5.36 -11.74 13.74
N LEU A 219 -6.60 -12.08 14.03
CA LEU A 219 -7.56 -11.13 14.60
C LEU A 219 -7.32 -10.91 16.10
N GLY A 220 -6.90 -11.95 16.80
CA GLY A 220 -6.58 -11.90 18.22
C GLY A 220 -5.41 -10.96 18.54
N ASP A 221 -4.40 -10.90 17.68
CA ASP A 221 -3.26 -9.99 17.81
C ASP A 221 -3.66 -8.50 17.80
N ILE A 222 -4.80 -8.19 17.17
CA ILE A 222 -5.40 -6.83 17.14
C ILE A 222 -6.63 -6.69 18.04
N GLY A 223 -6.88 -7.67 18.93
CA GLY A 223 -7.97 -7.63 19.91
C GLY A 223 -9.36 -7.92 19.34
N LEU A 224 -9.47 -8.50 18.16
CA LEU A 224 -10.73 -8.87 17.52
C LEU A 224 -10.98 -10.38 17.62
N LYS A 225 -12.27 -10.77 17.60
CA LYS A 225 -12.70 -12.17 17.56
C LYS A 225 -13.18 -12.58 16.16
N ASP A 226 -13.85 -11.66 15.48
CA ASP A 226 -14.49 -11.92 14.20
C ASP A 226 -14.01 -10.91 13.16
N GLY A 227 -13.67 -11.38 11.96
CA GLY A 227 -13.32 -10.56 10.82
C GLY A 227 -14.55 -10.09 10.05
N LEU A 228 -14.46 -8.91 9.45
CA LEU A 228 -15.50 -8.34 8.60
C LEU A 228 -14.92 -8.01 7.22
N GLY A 229 -15.60 -8.42 6.16
CA GLY A 229 -15.21 -8.14 4.79
C GLY A 229 -16.10 -8.86 3.79
N GLU A 230 -15.74 -8.86 2.51
CA GLU A 230 -16.53 -9.47 1.44
C GLU A 230 -16.93 -10.90 1.78
N ARG A 231 -18.27 -11.16 1.77
CA ARG A 231 -18.83 -12.47 2.15
C ARG A 231 -18.36 -13.57 1.19
N GLY A 232 -18.09 -14.75 1.71
CA GLY A 232 -17.64 -15.90 0.93
C GLY A 232 -16.15 -15.85 0.54
N ARG A 233 -15.37 -14.91 1.11
CA ARG A 233 -13.94 -14.81 0.90
C ARG A 233 -13.17 -15.07 2.20
N SER A 234 -12.04 -15.77 2.10
CA SER A 234 -11.14 -15.94 3.24
C SER A 234 -10.45 -14.60 3.58
N THR A 235 -9.86 -14.50 4.77
CA THR A 235 -9.12 -13.30 5.18
C THR A 235 -7.94 -13.01 4.25
N LEU A 236 -7.21 -14.03 3.82
CA LEU A 236 -6.13 -13.88 2.84
C LEU A 236 -6.67 -13.36 1.49
N GLU A 237 -7.80 -13.89 0.99
CA GLU A 237 -8.41 -13.35 -0.22
C GLU A 237 -8.78 -11.87 -0.06
N ARG A 238 -9.44 -11.49 1.03
CA ARG A 238 -9.85 -10.11 1.32
C ARG A 238 -8.68 -9.15 1.37
N THR A 239 -7.55 -9.57 1.94
CA THR A 239 -6.38 -8.70 2.14
C THR A 239 -5.39 -8.72 0.97
N TRP A 240 -5.36 -9.77 0.14
CA TRP A 240 -4.34 -9.95 -0.89
C TRP A 240 -4.86 -9.91 -2.32
N SER A 241 -6.06 -10.46 -2.57
CA SER A 241 -6.56 -10.65 -3.95
C SER A 241 -7.91 -9.99 -4.23
N ARG A 242 -8.56 -9.41 -3.22
CA ARG A 242 -9.79 -8.66 -3.42
C ARG A 242 -9.56 -7.17 -3.27
N PRO A 243 -10.25 -6.35 -4.07
CA PRO A 243 -10.19 -4.90 -3.90
C PRO A 243 -10.98 -4.49 -2.65
N THR A 244 -10.55 -3.39 -2.02
CA THR A 244 -11.23 -2.84 -0.83
C THR A 244 -11.55 -1.37 -0.99
N CYS A 245 -12.48 -0.89 -0.18
CA CYS A 245 -12.84 0.51 -0.03
C CYS A 245 -12.89 0.84 1.46
N ASP A 246 -12.04 1.75 1.90
CA ASP A 246 -11.92 2.11 3.31
C ASP A 246 -12.00 3.62 3.50
N VAL A 247 -12.75 4.04 4.53
CA VAL A 247 -12.81 5.44 4.94
C VAL A 247 -11.70 5.69 5.95
N ASN A 248 -10.70 6.48 5.56
CA ASN A 248 -9.50 6.77 6.36
C ASN A 248 -9.68 7.97 7.27
N GLY A 249 -10.69 8.81 7.00
CA GLY A 249 -11.01 9.97 7.82
C GLY A 249 -12.37 10.51 7.44
N ILE A 250 -13.09 11.04 8.44
CA ILE A 250 -14.35 11.76 8.24
C ILE A 250 -14.40 12.91 9.24
N PHE A 251 -14.69 14.12 8.79
CA PHE A 251 -14.75 15.29 9.66
C PHE A 251 -15.70 16.33 9.13
N GLY A 252 -16.23 17.12 10.06
CA GLY A 252 -17.17 18.21 9.80
C GLY A 252 -17.92 18.59 11.06
N GLY A 253 -18.53 19.75 11.06
CA GLY A 253 -19.28 20.25 12.22
C GLY A 253 -18.41 20.67 13.39
N TYR A 254 -19.01 20.65 14.59
CA TYR A 254 -18.33 21.07 15.80
C TYR A 254 -17.62 19.90 16.48
N THR A 255 -16.32 20.05 16.65
CA THR A 255 -15.45 19.05 17.28
C THR A 255 -14.83 19.53 18.61
N GLY A 256 -15.19 20.75 19.07
CA GLY A 256 -14.70 21.30 20.32
C GLY A 256 -15.42 20.70 21.55
N LYS A 257 -14.95 21.07 22.76
CA LYS A 257 -15.55 20.62 24.01
C LYS A 257 -16.95 21.20 24.20
N GLY A 258 -17.90 20.38 24.65
CA GLY A 258 -19.29 20.76 24.88
C GLY A 258 -20.18 20.56 23.64
N ALA A 259 -21.39 21.15 23.66
CA ALA A 259 -22.37 21.04 22.59
C ALA A 259 -22.53 22.34 21.81
N LYS A 260 -22.73 22.23 20.49
CA LYS A 260 -23.09 23.35 19.62
C LYS A 260 -24.19 22.92 18.65
N THR A 261 -25.30 23.64 18.63
CA THR A 261 -26.43 23.34 17.74
C THR A 261 -26.16 23.90 16.34
N VAL A 262 -25.35 23.18 15.56
CA VAL A 262 -24.86 23.63 14.25
C VAL A 262 -25.24 22.67 13.14
N ILE A 263 -25.61 23.22 11.97
CA ILE A 263 -25.54 22.55 10.67
C ILE A 263 -24.29 23.08 9.97
N ALA A 264 -23.30 22.27 9.76
CA ALA A 264 -22.05 22.68 9.14
C ALA A 264 -22.23 23.09 7.67
N ALA A 265 -21.44 24.03 7.20
CA ALA A 265 -21.41 24.44 5.80
C ALA A 265 -20.87 23.33 4.89
N HIS A 266 -20.03 22.47 5.42
CA HIS A 266 -19.43 21.34 4.68
C HIS A 266 -19.06 20.16 5.60
N ALA A 267 -18.84 19.01 4.99
CA ALA A 267 -18.27 17.82 5.61
C ALA A 267 -17.35 17.10 4.63
N THR A 268 -16.28 16.52 5.13
CA THR A 268 -15.23 15.91 4.31
C THR A 268 -14.99 14.45 4.71
N ALA A 269 -14.74 13.60 3.73
CA ALA A 269 -14.24 12.24 3.94
C ALA A 269 -13.01 11.95 3.08
N LYS A 270 -12.08 11.18 3.65
CA LYS A 270 -10.94 10.60 2.96
C LYS A 270 -11.23 9.13 2.72
N VAL A 271 -11.15 8.70 1.47
CA VAL A 271 -11.51 7.34 1.06
C VAL A 271 -10.38 6.76 0.23
N SER A 272 -9.93 5.57 0.58
CA SER A 272 -8.94 4.83 -0.19
C SER A 272 -9.51 3.53 -0.73
N PHE A 273 -9.06 3.17 -1.92
CA PHE A 273 -9.39 1.92 -2.59
C PHE A 273 -8.09 1.15 -2.81
N ARG A 274 -8.01 -0.06 -2.29
CA ARG A 274 -6.94 -0.98 -2.68
C ARG A 274 -7.39 -1.75 -3.91
N LEU A 275 -6.62 -1.66 -4.98
CA LEU A 275 -6.95 -2.26 -6.27
C LEU A 275 -6.15 -3.54 -6.49
N VAL A 276 -6.69 -4.44 -7.31
CA VAL A 276 -6.05 -5.73 -7.63
C VAL A 276 -6.12 -6.01 -9.13
N SER A 277 -5.28 -6.93 -9.59
CA SER A 277 -5.33 -7.43 -10.97
C SER A 277 -5.26 -6.30 -12.01
N ARG A 278 -6.23 -6.24 -12.91
CA ARG A 278 -6.28 -5.28 -14.04
C ARG A 278 -7.28 -4.15 -13.85
N GLN A 279 -7.65 -3.85 -12.61
CA GLN A 279 -8.49 -2.68 -12.35
C GLN A 279 -7.78 -1.41 -12.83
N ASN A 280 -8.53 -0.54 -13.48
CA ASN A 280 -8.02 0.75 -13.94
C ASN A 280 -8.27 1.80 -12.84
N PRO A 281 -7.22 2.37 -12.23
CA PRO A 281 -7.37 3.28 -11.11
C PRO A 281 -8.07 4.60 -11.48
N GLU A 282 -7.84 5.12 -12.69
CA GLU A 282 -8.49 6.35 -13.17
C GLU A 282 -10.00 6.14 -13.33
N LYS A 283 -10.42 4.97 -13.86
CA LYS A 283 -11.84 4.62 -13.95
C LYS A 283 -12.49 4.49 -12.59
N ILE A 284 -11.78 3.92 -11.60
CA ILE A 284 -12.30 3.80 -10.22
C ILE A 284 -12.46 5.18 -9.59
N ALA A 285 -11.49 6.07 -9.75
CA ALA A 285 -11.58 7.45 -9.26
C ALA A 285 -12.76 8.19 -9.88
N ALA A 286 -12.96 8.09 -11.19
CA ALA A 286 -14.09 8.68 -11.89
C ALA A 286 -15.43 8.09 -11.42
N ALA A 287 -15.53 6.75 -11.32
CA ALA A 287 -16.74 6.08 -10.88
C ALA A 287 -17.11 6.43 -9.44
N PHE A 288 -16.14 6.61 -8.55
CA PHE A 288 -16.40 7.11 -7.19
C PHE A 288 -16.95 8.53 -7.22
N ALA A 289 -16.38 9.42 -8.02
CA ALA A 289 -16.89 10.77 -8.14
C ALA A 289 -18.34 10.80 -8.67
N GLU A 290 -18.63 10.01 -9.69
CA GLU A 290 -20.00 9.85 -10.23
C GLU A 290 -20.95 9.25 -9.20
N PHE A 291 -20.51 8.24 -8.43
CA PHE A 291 -21.29 7.61 -7.36
C PHE A 291 -21.72 8.65 -6.31
N VAL A 292 -20.81 9.53 -5.89
CA VAL A 292 -21.10 10.61 -4.95
C VAL A 292 -22.04 11.64 -5.57
N GLN A 293 -21.74 12.12 -6.80
CA GLN A 293 -22.53 13.14 -7.48
C GLN A 293 -23.99 12.73 -7.67
N ALA A 294 -24.23 11.45 -8.01
CA ALA A 294 -25.57 10.90 -8.22
C ALA A 294 -26.44 10.86 -6.93
N ARG A 295 -25.82 11.02 -5.76
CA ARG A 295 -26.46 10.93 -4.44
C ARG A 295 -26.61 12.27 -3.74
N LEU A 296 -26.10 13.33 -4.35
CA LEU A 296 -26.21 14.68 -3.76
C LEU A 296 -27.64 15.20 -3.88
N PRO A 297 -28.25 15.65 -2.77
CA PRO A 297 -29.53 16.34 -2.83
C PRO A 297 -29.36 17.74 -3.44
N SER A 298 -30.48 18.29 -3.89
CA SER A 298 -30.53 19.69 -4.35
C SER A 298 -29.94 20.63 -3.28
N GLY A 299 -29.13 21.56 -3.69
CA GLY A 299 -28.46 22.52 -2.80
C GLY A 299 -27.13 22.02 -2.21
N CYS A 300 -26.73 20.78 -2.49
CA CYS A 300 -25.39 20.30 -2.15
C CYS A 300 -24.52 20.16 -3.43
N ARG A 301 -23.21 20.32 -3.24
CA ARG A 301 -22.20 20.03 -4.27
C ARG A 301 -21.03 19.31 -3.63
N ALA A 302 -20.33 18.47 -4.40
CA ALA A 302 -19.10 17.84 -3.97
C ALA A 302 -17.88 18.43 -4.69
N VAL A 303 -16.77 18.50 -3.97
CA VAL A 303 -15.43 18.81 -4.48
C VAL A 303 -14.54 17.63 -4.16
N PHE A 304 -13.71 17.22 -5.12
CA PHE A 304 -12.82 16.07 -4.99
C PHE A 304 -11.38 16.53 -5.06
N GLU A 305 -10.54 15.90 -4.25
CA GLU A 305 -9.08 15.98 -4.33
C GLU A 305 -8.53 14.56 -4.45
N THR A 306 -7.58 14.36 -5.34
CA THR A 306 -6.95 13.06 -5.56
C THR A 306 -5.52 13.10 -5.03
N HIS A 307 -5.20 12.20 -4.09
CA HIS A 307 -3.90 12.12 -3.44
C HIS A 307 -2.99 11.04 -4.04
N GLY A 308 -3.57 10.02 -4.68
CA GLY A 308 -2.81 8.95 -5.33
C GLY A 308 -3.67 8.13 -6.29
N VAL A 309 -3.09 7.76 -7.43
CA VAL A 309 -3.73 6.91 -8.46
C VAL A 309 -2.66 5.98 -9.02
N ASN A 310 -2.57 4.76 -8.49
CA ASN A 310 -1.53 3.81 -8.85
C ASN A 310 -2.15 2.45 -9.19
N PRO A 311 -1.78 1.82 -10.32
CA PRO A 311 -2.29 0.50 -10.68
C PRO A 311 -1.72 -0.59 -9.78
N ALA A 312 -2.41 -1.73 -9.72
CA ALA A 312 -1.86 -2.95 -9.16
C ALA A 312 -0.75 -3.50 -10.07
N ILE A 313 0.19 -4.20 -9.48
CA ILE A 313 1.29 -4.88 -10.21
C ILE A 313 1.13 -6.39 -10.01
N GLU A 314 1.32 -7.14 -11.10
CA GLU A 314 1.30 -8.60 -11.08
C GLU A 314 2.45 -9.16 -11.91
N VAL A 315 3.25 -10.02 -11.29
CA VAL A 315 4.29 -10.80 -11.96
C VAL A 315 3.69 -12.13 -12.39
N SER A 316 3.90 -12.52 -13.65
CA SER A 316 3.40 -13.78 -14.17
C SER A 316 3.94 -14.98 -13.38
N GLU A 317 3.06 -15.89 -12.98
CA GLU A 317 3.42 -17.16 -12.32
C GLU A 317 4.34 -18.03 -13.18
N HIS A 318 4.35 -17.81 -14.50
CA HIS A 318 5.22 -18.50 -15.47
C HIS A 318 6.54 -17.77 -15.74
N SER A 319 6.86 -16.72 -14.97
CA SER A 319 8.12 -16.01 -15.12
C SER A 319 9.31 -16.95 -14.85
N ARG A 320 10.24 -16.99 -15.80
CA ARG A 320 11.51 -17.75 -15.62
C ARG A 320 12.32 -17.25 -14.43
N TYR A 321 12.18 -15.97 -14.10
CA TYR A 321 12.88 -15.36 -12.97
C TYR A 321 12.24 -15.77 -11.65
N LEU A 322 10.91 -15.84 -11.58
CA LEU A 322 10.21 -16.38 -10.43
C LEU A 322 10.58 -17.85 -10.20
N THR A 323 10.60 -18.66 -11.27
CA THR A 323 11.04 -20.06 -11.21
C THR A 323 12.49 -20.19 -10.73
N ALA A 324 13.38 -19.28 -11.11
CA ALA A 324 14.77 -19.29 -10.65
C ALA A 324 14.89 -18.88 -9.17
N ALA A 325 14.12 -17.89 -8.73
CA ALA A 325 14.14 -17.40 -7.36
C ALA A 325 13.51 -18.37 -6.34
N SER A 326 12.61 -19.27 -6.79
CA SER A 326 11.97 -20.29 -5.94
C SER A 326 12.78 -21.59 -5.78
N ARG A 327 13.98 -21.70 -6.37
CA ARG A 327 14.92 -22.84 -6.24
C ARG A 327 15.93 -22.64 -5.14
#